data_cea26a38e18908a8f4539fcdcfb3c94a
#
_entry.id   cea26a38e18908a8f4539fcdcfb3c94a
#
_cell.length_a   1.000
_cell.length_b   1.000
_cell.length_c   1.000
_cell.angle_alpha   90.00
_cell.angle_beta   90.00
_cell.angle_gamma   90.00
#
_symmetry.space_group_name_H-M   'P 1'
#
loop_
_entity.id
_entity.type
_entity.pdbx_description
1 polymer ?
#
loop_
_entity_poly.entity_id
_entity_poly.type
_entity_poly.pdbx_seq_one_letter_code
_entity_poly.pdbx_strand_id
1 'polypeptide(L)'
;MRELSTTSPSTVLETNTAKQKYPEARVIVLDDNFNTFQHVANCLLAIIPGMSEKRSWDLANKVDKSGAAEVWRGNFEQAEFYHEQLVSKGLTMAPIEAA
;
A
#
# COMPACT_ATOMS: atom_id res chain seq x y z
N MET A 1 18.51 24.78 -23.08
CA MET A 1 17.75 24.34 -22.82
C MET A 1 17.17 23.77 -22.81
N ARG A 2 17.65 24.00 -22.42
CA ARG A 2 17.12 23.40 -22.15
C ARG A 2 16.81 22.70 -21.75
N GLU A 3 17.20 23.26 -21.44
CA GLU A 3 16.83 22.55 -20.98
C GLU A 3 16.63 21.74 -20.59
N LEU A 4 17.74 22.28 -21.08
CA LEU A 4 17.43 21.64 -20.71
C LEU A 4 17.12 21.26 -20.19
N SER A 5 17.82 21.74 -20.38
CA SER A 5 17.27 21.35 -19.86
C SER A 5 16.91 20.84 -19.42
N THR A 6 17.61 21.10 -19.53
CA THR A 6 17.01 20.65 -19.09
C THR A 6 16.53 20.07 -18.67
N THR A 7 17.36 20.36 -18.84
CA THR A 7 16.61 19.89 -18.45
C THR A 7 16.10 19.29 -18.09
N SER A 8 16.86 19.63 -18.27
CA SER A 8 16.02 19.21 -17.93
C SER A 8 15.57 18.72 -17.67
N PRO A 9 16.11 18.88 -17.60
CA PRO A 9 15.33 18.48 -17.34
C PRO A 9 14.72 18.09 -17.17
N SER A 10 15.43 18.23 -17.37
CA SER A 10 14.36 17.92 -17.22
C SER A 10 13.85 17.58 -17.05
N THR A 11 14.51 17.56 -16.77
CA THR A 11 13.56 17.27 -16.73
C THR A 11 12.87 16.95 -16.56
N VAL A 12 13.57 17.06 -16.53
CA VAL A 12 12.46 16.84 -16.44
C VAL A 12 11.81 16.54 -16.32
N LEU A 13 12.17 16.59 -16.27
CA LEU A 13 11.09 16.31 -16.26
C LEU A 13 10.45 16.26 -16.00
N GLU A 14 10.66 16.39 -15.96
CA GLU A 14 9.66 16.33 -15.86
C GLU A 14 8.94 16.17 -15.46
N THR A 15 9.39 16.42 -15.40
CA THR A 15 8.41 16.29 -15.10
C THR A 15 7.64 16.19 -14.98
N ASN A 16 7.87 16.26 -14.95
CA ASN A 16 6.87 16.17 -14.82
C ASN A 16 6.24 15.96 -14.83
N THR A 17 6.34 16.03 -14.74
CA THR A 17 5.68 15.76 -14.61
C THR A 17 5.09 15.48 -14.59
N ALA A 18 5.61 15.57 -14.53
CA ALA A 18 5.15 15.39 -14.28
C ALA A 18 4.32 15.10 -13.93
N LYS A 19 4.94 15.42 -14.01
CA LYS A 19 3.84 15.23 -13.42
C LYS A 19 3.33 13.84 -13.21
N GLN A 20 2.61 13.59 -12.25
CA GLN A 20 2.18 12.26 -11.90
C GLN A 20 1.51 11.56 -13.08
N LYS A 21 2.07 10.46 -13.50
CA LYS A 21 1.55 9.74 -14.65
C LYS A 21 0.66 8.57 -14.28
N TYR A 22 0.90 7.98 -13.12
CA TYR A 22 0.19 6.78 -12.70
C TYR A 22 -0.56 7.06 -11.43
N PRO A 23 -1.81 6.62 -11.34
CA PRO A 23 -2.54 6.77 -10.08
C PRO A 23 -1.88 5.94 -8.99
N GLU A 24 -2.11 6.34 -7.76
CA GLU A 24 -1.67 5.53 -6.63
C GLU A 24 -2.47 4.25 -6.60
N ALA A 25 -1.89 3.24 -5.95
CA ALA A 25 -2.54 1.95 -5.76
C ALA A 25 -2.77 1.72 -4.28
N ARG A 26 -3.82 0.98 -3.96
CA ARG A 26 -4.22 0.68 -2.59
C ARG A 26 -4.05 -0.78 -2.28
N VAL A 27 -3.53 -1.06 -1.08
CA VAL A 27 -3.41 -2.43 -0.56
C VAL A 27 -4.49 -2.61 0.50
N ILE A 28 -5.39 -3.56 0.29
CA ILE A 28 -6.59 -3.75 1.11
C ILE A 28 -6.63 -5.16 1.65
N VAL A 29 -6.71 -5.28 3.00
CA VAL A 29 -6.86 -6.57 3.67
C VAL A 29 -8.35 -6.84 3.86
N LEU A 30 -8.75 -8.08 3.58
CA LEU A 30 -10.12 -8.52 3.73
C LEU A 30 -10.25 -9.42 4.95
N ASP A 31 -11.43 -9.38 5.57
CA ASP A 31 -11.74 -10.28 6.67
C ASP A 31 -11.94 -11.70 6.13
N ASP A 32 -11.61 -12.68 6.97
CA ASP A 32 -11.85 -14.09 6.65
C ASP A 32 -12.11 -14.85 7.93
N ASN A 33 -12.33 -16.17 7.80
CA ASN A 33 -12.64 -17.02 8.95
C ASN A 33 -11.41 -17.72 9.55
N PHE A 34 -10.23 -17.39 9.04
CA PHE A 34 -9.00 -18.11 9.41
C PHE A 34 -8.02 -17.26 10.19
N ASN A 35 -7.84 -16.01 9.77
CA ASN A 35 -6.83 -15.15 10.37
C ASN A 35 -7.36 -14.49 11.62
N THR A 36 -6.60 -14.62 12.71
CA THR A 36 -6.98 -13.95 13.95
C THR A 36 -6.66 -12.47 13.86
N PHE A 37 -7.34 -11.70 14.69
CA PHE A 37 -7.06 -10.29 14.86
C PHE A 37 -5.57 -10.04 15.14
N GLN A 38 -5.00 -10.82 16.06
CA GLN A 38 -3.60 -10.70 16.44
C GLN A 38 -2.67 -10.97 15.26
N HIS A 39 -2.99 -11.99 14.45
CA HIS A 39 -2.16 -12.33 13.30
C HIS A 39 -2.16 -11.20 12.28
N VAL A 40 -3.34 -10.63 11.99
CA VAL A 40 -3.44 -9.50 11.06
C VAL A 40 -2.59 -8.33 11.55
N ALA A 41 -2.74 -7.96 12.82
CA ALA A 41 -1.98 -6.86 13.40
C ALA A 41 -0.48 -7.11 13.32
N ASN A 42 -0.05 -8.33 13.65
CA ASN A 42 1.37 -8.69 13.61
C ASN A 42 1.93 -8.61 12.19
N CYS A 43 1.16 -9.05 11.19
CA CYS A 43 1.60 -8.99 9.80
C CYS A 43 1.76 -7.55 9.34
N LEU A 44 0.84 -6.69 9.71
CA LEU A 44 0.93 -5.28 9.34
C LEU A 44 2.15 -4.62 9.95
N LEU A 45 2.43 -4.92 11.22
CA LEU A 45 3.62 -4.39 11.89
C LEU A 45 4.90 -4.85 11.21
N ALA A 46 4.93 -6.11 10.79
CA ALA A 46 6.14 -6.69 10.22
C ALA A 46 6.42 -6.22 8.80
N ILE A 47 5.37 -5.92 8.04
CA ILE A 47 5.51 -5.73 6.59
C ILE A 47 5.34 -4.29 6.15
N ILE A 48 4.35 -3.57 6.71
CA ILE A 48 4.03 -2.23 6.23
C ILE A 48 4.96 -1.20 6.88
N PRO A 49 5.70 -0.43 6.09
CA PRO A 49 6.63 0.55 6.67
C PRO A 49 5.89 1.65 7.42
N GLY A 50 6.47 2.08 8.53
CA GLY A 50 5.89 3.15 9.33
C GLY A 50 4.67 2.76 10.13
N MET A 51 4.32 1.48 10.16
CA MET A 51 3.16 1.00 10.90
C MET A 51 3.46 1.01 12.40
N SER A 52 2.61 1.67 13.17
CA SER A 52 2.72 1.64 14.63
C SER A 52 1.86 0.52 15.19
N GLU A 53 2.13 0.14 16.43
CA GLU A 53 1.31 -0.86 17.11
C GLU A 53 -0.15 -0.44 17.16
N LYS A 54 -0.39 0.80 17.57
CA LYS A 54 -1.75 1.30 17.66
C LYS A 54 -2.46 1.25 16.31
N ARG A 55 -1.79 1.70 15.27
CA ARG A 55 -2.39 1.70 13.93
C ARG A 55 -2.67 0.29 13.45
N SER A 56 -1.76 -0.65 13.72
CA SER A 56 -1.96 -2.03 13.30
C SER A 56 -3.18 -2.64 13.98
N TRP A 57 -3.39 -2.35 15.27
CA TRP A 57 -4.57 -2.80 15.99
C TRP A 57 -5.84 -2.16 15.45
N ASP A 58 -5.80 -0.85 15.19
CA ASP A 58 -6.96 -0.14 14.65
C ASP A 58 -7.36 -0.71 13.29
N LEU A 59 -6.37 -0.99 12.43
CA LEU A 59 -6.65 -1.55 11.11
C LEU A 59 -7.16 -2.98 11.20
N ALA A 60 -6.56 -3.80 12.06
CA ALA A 60 -7.03 -5.17 12.27
C ALA A 60 -8.48 -5.17 12.77
N ASN A 61 -8.78 -4.23 13.67
CA ASN A 61 -10.13 -4.09 14.18
C ASN A 61 -11.10 -3.67 13.07
N LYS A 62 -10.65 -2.79 12.19
CA LYS A 62 -11.48 -2.35 11.06
C LYS A 62 -11.75 -3.50 10.09
N VAL A 63 -10.73 -4.33 9.81
CA VAL A 63 -10.92 -5.52 8.98
C VAL A 63 -12.00 -6.41 9.58
N ASP A 64 -11.89 -6.65 10.89
CA ASP A 64 -12.84 -7.52 11.59
C ASP A 64 -14.26 -6.97 11.56
N LYS A 65 -14.43 -5.67 11.80
CA LYS A 65 -15.76 -5.08 11.95
C LYS A 65 -16.38 -4.64 10.65
N SER A 66 -15.58 -4.18 9.69
CA SER A 66 -16.07 -3.63 8.44
C SER A 66 -15.86 -4.56 7.26
N GLY A 67 -15.13 -5.62 7.45
CA GLY A 67 -14.85 -6.59 6.38
C GLY A 67 -13.63 -6.29 5.55
N ALA A 68 -13.10 -5.08 5.61
CA ALA A 68 -11.94 -4.68 4.82
C ALA A 68 -11.29 -3.43 5.38
N ALA A 69 -9.99 -3.25 5.13
CA ALA A 69 -9.31 -2.01 5.47
C ALA A 69 -8.16 -1.77 4.51
N GLU A 70 -8.01 -0.51 4.11
CA GLU A 70 -6.86 -0.09 3.34
C GLU A 70 -5.69 0.06 4.32
N VAL A 71 -4.60 -0.68 4.08
CA VAL A 71 -3.46 -0.70 4.99
C VAL A 71 -2.26 0.07 4.46
N TRP A 72 -2.25 0.34 3.16
CA TRP A 72 -1.17 1.09 2.55
C TRP A 72 -1.63 1.67 1.21
N ARG A 73 -1.02 2.79 0.85
CA ARG A 73 -1.32 3.47 -0.41
C ARG A 73 -0.03 4.10 -0.93
N GLY A 74 0.23 3.97 -2.22
CA GLY A 74 1.41 4.53 -2.84
C GLY A 74 1.56 4.02 -4.25
N ASN A 75 2.80 4.03 -4.77
CA ASN A 75 2.99 3.63 -6.16
C ASN A 75 2.71 2.14 -6.33
N PHE A 76 2.41 1.78 -7.57
CA PHE A 76 1.95 0.44 -7.91
C PHE A 76 2.97 -0.65 -7.59
N GLU A 77 4.24 -0.40 -7.87
CA GLU A 77 5.28 -1.42 -7.63
C GLU A 77 5.42 -1.76 -6.16
N GLN A 78 5.41 -0.73 -5.32
CA GLN A 78 5.47 -0.96 -3.88
C GLN A 78 4.20 -1.62 -3.38
N ALA A 79 3.05 -1.22 -3.93
CA ALA A 79 1.78 -1.85 -3.56
C ALA A 79 1.81 -3.35 -3.86
N GLU A 80 2.31 -3.72 -5.04
CA GLU A 80 2.45 -5.13 -5.42
C GLU A 80 3.32 -5.88 -4.44
N PHE A 81 4.44 -5.28 -4.05
CA PHE A 81 5.37 -5.90 -3.14
C PHE A 81 4.72 -6.18 -1.78
N TYR A 82 4.07 -5.18 -1.20
CA TYR A 82 3.44 -5.36 0.11
C TYR A 82 2.26 -6.32 0.04
N HIS A 83 1.49 -6.25 -1.04
CA HIS A 83 0.38 -7.17 -1.27
C HIS A 83 0.89 -8.61 -1.26
N GLU A 84 1.95 -8.87 -2.01
CA GLU A 84 2.55 -10.19 -2.12
C GLU A 84 3.07 -10.68 -0.78
N GLN A 85 3.72 -9.79 -0.02
CA GLN A 85 4.23 -10.15 1.30
C GLN A 85 3.11 -10.51 2.26
N LEU A 86 2.00 -9.78 2.21
CA LEU A 86 0.85 -10.06 3.08
C LEU A 86 0.17 -11.36 2.68
N VAL A 87 0.05 -11.62 1.38
CA VAL A 87 -0.47 -12.92 0.90
C VAL A 87 0.40 -14.06 1.40
N SER A 88 1.73 -13.88 1.38
CA SER A 88 2.64 -14.93 1.82
C SER A 88 2.51 -15.26 3.30
N LYS A 89 1.94 -14.34 4.08
CA LYS A 89 1.67 -14.59 5.50
C LYS A 89 0.29 -15.17 5.74
N GLY A 90 -0.44 -15.46 4.68
CA GLY A 90 -1.75 -16.09 4.78
C GLY A 90 -2.93 -15.14 4.89
N LEU A 91 -2.71 -13.84 4.75
CA LEU A 91 -3.82 -12.89 4.81
C LEU A 91 -4.64 -12.95 3.51
N THR A 92 -5.93 -12.69 3.65
CA THR A 92 -6.83 -12.60 2.50
C THR A 92 -6.80 -11.15 2.01
N MET A 93 -6.44 -10.97 0.74
CA MET A 93 -6.23 -9.65 0.18
C MET A 93 -7.17 -9.39 -0.97
N ALA A 94 -7.67 -8.17 -1.07
CA ALA A 94 -8.38 -7.74 -2.27
C ALA A 94 -7.35 -7.57 -3.38
N PRO A 95 -7.77 -7.65 -4.66
CA PRO A 95 -6.88 -7.25 -5.74
C PRO A 95 -6.44 -5.80 -5.52
N ILE A 96 -5.23 -5.47 -5.98
CA ILE A 96 -4.76 -4.09 -5.88
C ILE A 96 -5.68 -3.19 -6.67
N GLU A 97 -6.09 -2.08 -6.08
CA GLU A 97 -6.99 -1.11 -6.71
C GLU A 97 -6.28 0.20 -6.95
N ALA A 98 -6.68 0.89 -8.00
CA ALA A 98 -6.28 2.29 -8.19
C ALA A 98 -6.95 3.13 -7.11
N ALA A 99 -6.19 4.04 -6.55
CA ALA A 99 -6.70 4.90 -5.50
C ALA A 99 -7.49 6.07 -6.07
#